data_75da48207a74c115c0be65b8dfb5b643
#
_entry.id   75da48207a74c115c0be65b8dfb5b643
#
_cell.length_a   1.000
_cell.length_b   1.000
_cell.length_c   1.000
_cell.angle_alpha   90.00
_cell.angle_beta   90.00
_cell.angle_gamma   90.00
#
_symmetry.space_group_name_H-M   'P 1'
#
loop_
_entity.id
_entity.type
_entity.pdbx_description
1 polymer ?
#
loop_
_entity_poly.entity_id
_entity_poly.type
_entity_poly.pdbx_seq_one_letter_code
_entity_poly.pdbx_strand_id
1 'polypeptide(L)'
;MKISGKVESLVELLRRRVDADAAAPFLTFLGENSSQPAGLDVGQLDRRARAIAWRLHAHAPSGERAVLMFSDGLEFVAAFFGCLYAGVIPAPAFPPRNRRTAPRVQAILNDSEARFCLADAAASERCRGVVEAMPGSAGRIWLVTDSIEPEAEFRWE
;
A
#
# COMPACT_ATOMS: atom_id res chain seq x y z
N MET A 1 -15.75 -20.12 7.31
CA MET A 1 -15.18 -20.04 8.67
C MET A 1 -15.72 -18.79 9.36
N LYS A 2 -16.39 -18.91 10.51
CA LYS A 2 -16.88 -17.75 11.24
C LYS A 2 -15.77 -17.24 12.16
N ILE A 3 -15.34 -15.97 11.97
CA ILE A 3 -14.48 -15.30 12.93
C ILE A 3 -15.31 -15.01 14.16
N SER A 4 -15.01 -15.69 15.27
CA SER A 4 -15.72 -15.52 16.54
C SER A 4 -15.08 -14.39 17.33
N GLY A 5 -15.90 -13.49 17.84
CA GLY A 5 -15.48 -12.35 18.64
C GLY A 5 -15.59 -10.99 17.91
N LYS A 6 -15.61 -9.91 18.70
CA LYS A 6 -15.62 -8.54 18.18
C LYS A 6 -14.27 -8.24 17.54
N VAL A 7 -14.28 -7.77 16.31
CA VAL A 7 -13.09 -7.29 15.58
C VAL A 7 -13.07 -5.77 15.69
N GLU A 8 -11.96 -5.19 16.12
CA GLU A 8 -11.84 -3.74 16.35
C GLU A 8 -11.12 -3.02 15.20
N SER A 9 -10.32 -3.75 14.39
CA SER A 9 -9.60 -3.18 13.26
C SER A 9 -9.41 -4.16 12.11
N LEU A 10 -9.13 -3.63 10.91
CA LEU A 10 -8.78 -4.45 9.74
C LEU A 10 -7.46 -5.22 9.95
N VAL A 11 -6.53 -4.65 10.69
CA VAL A 11 -5.27 -5.32 11.05
C VAL A 11 -5.54 -6.55 11.92
N GLU A 12 -6.37 -6.40 12.95
CA GLU A 12 -6.76 -7.52 13.80
C GLU A 12 -7.49 -8.60 13.00
N LEU A 13 -8.38 -8.20 12.08
CA LEU A 13 -9.08 -9.12 11.22
C LEU A 13 -8.11 -9.94 10.36
N LEU A 14 -7.14 -9.29 9.72
CA LEU A 14 -6.13 -9.98 8.91
C LEU A 14 -5.31 -10.95 9.75
N ARG A 15 -4.83 -10.53 10.92
CA ARG A 15 -4.05 -11.38 11.84
C ARG A 15 -4.81 -12.62 12.27
N ARG A 16 -6.07 -12.47 12.69
CA ARG A 16 -6.93 -13.61 13.05
C ARG A 16 -7.13 -14.58 11.88
N ARG A 17 -7.15 -14.08 10.65
CA ARG A 17 -7.23 -14.94 9.47
C ARG A 17 -5.93 -15.68 9.21
N VAL A 18 -4.77 -15.03 9.41
CA VAL A 18 -3.45 -15.66 9.33
C VAL A 18 -3.34 -16.80 10.35
N ASP A 19 -3.72 -16.54 11.60
CA ASP A 19 -3.67 -17.53 12.68
C ASP A 19 -4.61 -18.73 12.39
N ALA A 20 -5.71 -18.48 11.71
CA ALA A 20 -6.69 -19.52 11.39
C ALA A 20 -6.30 -20.39 10.20
N ASP A 21 -5.80 -19.77 9.12
CA ASP A 21 -5.35 -20.45 7.90
C ASP A 21 -4.59 -19.45 7.01
N ALA A 22 -3.27 -19.41 7.14
CA ALA A 22 -2.42 -18.51 6.37
C ALA A 22 -2.41 -18.82 4.86
N ALA A 23 -2.68 -20.08 4.48
CA ALA A 23 -2.70 -20.51 3.08
C ALA A 23 -4.07 -20.28 2.39
N ALA A 24 -5.07 -19.82 3.15
CA ALA A 24 -6.39 -19.54 2.57
C ALA A 24 -6.29 -18.49 1.46
N PRO A 25 -6.89 -18.71 0.28
CA PRO A 25 -6.97 -17.70 -0.76
C PRO A 25 -7.65 -16.43 -0.23
N PHE A 26 -7.05 -15.27 -0.52
CA PHE A 26 -7.59 -13.99 -0.06
C PHE A 26 -8.05 -13.11 -1.22
N LEU A 27 -7.18 -12.91 -2.21
CA LEU A 27 -7.45 -12.08 -3.38
C LEU A 27 -7.01 -12.78 -4.64
N THR A 28 -7.80 -12.62 -5.69
CA THR A 28 -7.45 -13.01 -7.05
C THR A 28 -7.63 -11.80 -7.95
N PHE A 29 -6.57 -11.39 -8.65
CA PHE A 29 -6.59 -10.31 -9.61
C PHE A 29 -6.72 -10.88 -11.02
N LEU A 30 -7.76 -10.46 -11.73
CA LEU A 30 -8.00 -10.82 -13.13
C LEU A 30 -7.47 -9.68 -14.01
N GLY A 31 -6.22 -9.80 -14.46
CA GLY A 31 -5.65 -8.84 -15.42
C GLY A 31 -6.32 -8.96 -16.78
N GLU A 32 -6.56 -7.83 -17.45
CA GLU A 32 -7.25 -7.79 -18.76
C GLU A 32 -6.58 -8.65 -19.84
N ASN A 33 -5.27 -8.90 -19.74
CA ASN A 33 -4.47 -9.66 -20.71
C ASN A 33 -3.73 -10.86 -20.10
N SER A 34 -4.04 -11.25 -18.88
CA SER A 34 -3.37 -12.34 -18.18
C SER A 34 -4.12 -13.65 -18.37
N SER A 35 -3.46 -14.62 -18.98
CA SER A 35 -4.00 -15.99 -19.12
C SER A 35 -4.03 -16.75 -17.80
N GLN A 36 -3.39 -16.24 -16.75
CA GLN A 36 -3.43 -16.81 -15.42
C GLN A 36 -3.76 -15.73 -14.38
N PRO A 37 -4.71 -16.00 -13.47
CA PRO A 37 -5.01 -15.09 -12.39
C PRO A 37 -3.82 -15.01 -11.42
N ALA A 38 -3.38 -13.81 -11.10
CA ALA A 38 -2.46 -13.57 -10.00
C ALA A 38 -3.26 -13.54 -8.69
N GLY A 39 -2.74 -14.11 -7.62
CA GLY A 39 -3.43 -14.15 -6.34
C GLY A 39 -2.50 -14.00 -5.15
N LEU A 40 -3.07 -13.60 -4.03
CA LEU A 40 -2.41 -13.62 -2.73
C LEU A 40 -3.23 -14.48 -1.77
N ASP A 41 -2.56 -15.36 -1.05
CA ASP A 41 -3.12 -15.95 0.17
C ASP A 41 -3.02 -14.95 1.34
N VAL A 42 -3.68 -15.30 2.44
CA VAL A 42 -3.74 -14.44 3.64
C VAL A 42 -2.33 -14.20 4.21
N GLY A 43 -1.49 -15.25 4.25
CA GLY A 43 -0.15 -15.15 4.78
C GLY A 43 0.80 -14.36 3.88
N GLN A 44 0.65 -14.47 2.56
CA GLN A 44 1.41 -13.66 1.61
C GLN A 44 1.08 -12.17 1.77
N LEU A 45 -0.21 -11.84 1.87
CA LEU A 45 -0.63 -10.46 2.13
C LEU A 45 -0.04 -9.92 3.43
N ASP A 46 -0.12 -10.69 4.52
CA ASP A 46 0.42 -10.28 5.82
C ASP A 46 1.92 -10.02 5.75
N ARG A 47 2.70 -10.93 5.15
CA ARG A 47 4.16 -10.76 5.01
C ARG A 47 4.50 -9.51 4.19
N ARG A 48 3.83 -9.28 3.06
CA ARG A 48 4.06 -8.09 2.23
C ARG A 48 3.68 -6.81 2.96
N ALA A 49 2.53 -6.79 3.64
CA ALA A 49 2.07 -5.66 4.42
C ALA A 49 3.06 -5.30 5.55
N ARG A 50 3.59 -6.30 6.25
CA ARG A 50 4.61 -6.08 7.30
C ARG A 50 5.92 -5.53 6.73
N ALA A 51 6.39 -6.01 5.59
CA ALA A 51 7.60 -5.49 4.96
C ALA A 51 7.45 -4.00 4.58
N ILE A 52 6.30 -3.62 4.04
CA ILE A 52 5.98 -2.23 3.74
C ILE A 52 5.88 -1.39 5.02
N ALA A 53 5.21 -1.92 6.06
CA ALA A 53 5.10 -1.26 7.36
C ALA A 53 6.46 -0.98 7.99
N TRP A 54 7.39 -1.92 7.90
CA TRP A 54 8.77 -1.76 8.37
C TRP A 54 9.45 -0.56 7.72
N ARG A 55 9.34 -0.43 6.40
CA ARG A 55 9.92 0.71 5.66
C ARG A 55 9.27 2.03 6.05
N LEU A 56 7.95 2.05 6.26
CA LEU A 56 7.25 3.25 6.71
C LEU A 56 7.69 3.64 8.12
N HIS A 57 7.77 2.67 9.03
CA HIS A 57 8.14 2.91 10.44
C HIS A 57 9.54 3.49 10.61
N ALA A 58 10.47 3.12 9.74
CA ALA A 58 11.84 3.68 9.73
C ALA A 58 11.88 5.19 9.43
N HIS A 59 10.79 5.74 8.86
CA HIS A 59 10.76 7.13 8.38
C HIS A 59 9.70 8.00 9.03
N ALA A 60 8.74 7.44 9.79
CA ALA A 60 7.63 8.23 10.30
C ALA A 60 7.07 7.75 11.64
N PRO A 61 6.67 8.69 12.50
CA PRO A 61 5.77 8.40 13.62
C PRO A 61 4.36 8.01 13.11
N SER A 62 3.58 7.36 13.98
CA SER A 62 2.17 7.08 13.73
C SER A 62 1.36 8.35 13.45
N GLY A 63 0.36 8.24 12.58
CA GLY A 63 -0.53 9.35 12.21
C GLY A 63 -0.12 10.11 10.95
N GLU A 64 1.06 9.83 10.38
CA GLU A 64 1.45 10.36 9.07
C GLU A 64 0.53 9.84 7.96
N ARG A 65 0.55 10.50 6.82
CA ARG A 65 -0.30 10.16 5.67
C ARG A 65 0.53 9.73 4.47
N ALA A 66 -0.03 8.77 3.72
CA ALA A 66 0.57 8.26 2.50
C ALA A 66 -0.42 8.29 1.34
N VAL A 67 -0.06 8.90 0.23
CA VAL A 67 -0.84 8.78 -1.01
C VAL A 67 -0.41 7.50 -1.73
N LEU A 68 -1.40 6.67 -2.06
CA LEU A 68 -1.22 5.37 -2.70
C LEU A 68 -1.57 5.48 -4.18
N MET A 69 -0.58 5.30 -5.05
CA MET A 69 -0.71 5.42 -6.51
C MET A 69 -0.22 4.13 -7.19
N PHE A 70 -1.13 3.19 -7.38
CA PHE A 70 -0.82 1.86 -7.89
C PHE A 70 -1.46 1.59 -9.24
N SER A 71 -0.78 0.76 -10.04
CA SER A 71 -1.29 0.17 -11.26
C SER A 71 -1.80 -1.24 -11.04
N ASP A 72 -1.23 -1.94 -10.07
CA ASP A 72 -1.54 -3.31 -9.70
C ASP A 72 -2.42 -3.33 -8.43
N GLY A 73 -3.54 -4.05 -8.51
CA GLY A 73 -4.50 -4.15 -7.41
C GLY A 73 -3.99 -4.96 -6.22
N LEU A 74 -3.14 -5.96 -6.43
CA LEU A 74 -2.57 -6.77 -5.35
C LEU A 74 -1.56 -5.96 -4.54
N GLU A 75 -0.68 -5.22 -5.23
CA GLU A 75 0.26 -4.32 -4.59
C GLU A 75 -0.44 -3.18 -3.84
N PHE A 76 -1.50 -2.64 -4.42
CA PHE A 76 -2.32 -1.64 -3.73
C PHE A 76 -2.85 -2.17 -2.39
N VAL A 77 -3.41 -3.39 -2.37
CA VAL A 77 -3.96 -3.97 -1.13
C VAL A 77 -2.85 -4.24 -0.12
N ALA A 78 -1.70 -4.75 -0.55
CA ALA A 78 -0.54 -4.96 0.34
C ALA A 78 -0.05 -3.64 0.95
N ALA A 79 0.05 -2.58 0.14
CA ALA A 79 0.45 -1.25 0.60
C ALA A 79 -0.58 -0.62 1.53
N PHE A 80 -1.88 -0.80 1.26
CA PHE A 80 -2.95 -0.34 2.12
C PHE A 80 -2.84 -0.96 3.52
N PHE A 81 -2.73 -2.29 3.62
CA PHE A 81 -2.52 -2.95 4.90
C PHE A 81 -1.17 -2.59 5.53
N GLY A 82 -0.12 -2.40 4.74
CA GLY A 82 1.18 -1.93 5.23
C GLY A 82 1.09 -0.57 5.92
N CYS A 83 0.32 0.36 5.36
CA CYS A 83 0.04 1.63 6.02
C CYS A 83 -0.70 1.43 7.35
N LEU A 84 -1.75 0.58 7.37
CA LEU A 84 -2.50 0.30 8.60
C LEU A 84 -1.61 -0.32 9.68
N TYR A 85 -0.72 -1.25 9.33
CA TYR A 85 0.26 -1.83 10.25
C TYR A 85 1.23 -0.80 10.82
N ALA A 86 1.64 0.18 10.01
CA ALA A 86 2.55 1.26 10.43
C ALA A 86 1.85 2.41 11.18
N GLY A 87 0.51 2.37 11.33
CA GLY A 87 -0.25 3.51 11.87
C GLY A 87 -0.25 4.72 10.93
N VAL A 88 0.03 4.53 9.65
CA VAL A 88 0.00 5.55 8.60
C VAL A 88 -1.39 5.56 7.95
N ILE A 89 -1.93 6.75 7.67
CA ILE A 89 -3.25 6.92 7.07
C ILE A 89 -3.13 6.81 5.55
N PRO A 90 -3.68 5.76 4.90
CA PRO A 90 -3.63 5.62 3.46
C PRO A 90 -4.66 6.52 2.76
N ALA A 91 -4.22 7.28 1.76
CA ALA A 91 -5.04 8.08 0.87
C ALA A 91 -4.95 7.54 -0.57
N PRO A 92 -5.89 6.70 -1.01
CA PRO A 92 -5.86 6.14 -2.37
C PRO A 92 -6.05 7.22 -3.43
N ALA A 93 -5.20 7.18 -4.47
CA ALA A 93 -5.29 8.05 -5.63
C ALA A 93 -4.95 7.28 -6.91
N PHE A 94 -5.63 7.60 -8.02
CA PHE A 94 -5.20 7.07 -9.31
C PHE A 94 -3.90 7.76 -9.75
N PRO A 95 -2.89 6.99 -10.23
CA PRO A 95 -1.67 7.56 -10.79
C PRO A 95 -2.01 8.57 -11.90
N PRO A 96 -1.39 9.77 -11.92
CA PRO A 96 -1.63 10.70 -13.00
C PRO A 96 -1.09 10.13 -14.32
N ARG A 97 -1.97 9.98 -15.31
CA ARG A 97 -1.61 9.44 -16.64
C ARG A 97 -0.89 10.48 -17.50
N ASN A 98 -1.10 11.75 -17.23
CA ASN A 98 -0.53 12.87 -17.97
C ASN A 98 -0.71 14.18 -17.17
N ARG A 99 -0.19 15.30 -17.72
CA ARG A 99 -0.30 16.62 -17.09
C ARG A 99 -1.75 17.10 -16.90
N ARG A 100 -2.72 16.60 -17.66
CA ARG A 100 -4.14 17.00 -17.52
C ARG A 100 -4.80 16.39 -16.29
N THR A 101 -4.35 15.21 -15.87
CA THR A 101 -4.86 14.51 -14.66
C THR A 101 -4.05 14.85 -13.41
N ALA A 102 -2.91 15.52 -13.55
CA ALA A 102 -2.04 15.96 -12.47
C ALA A 102 -2.74 16.85 -11.41
N PRO A 103 -3.61 17.82 -11.76
CA PRO A 103 -4.26 18.69 -10.78
C PRO A 103 -5.09 17.93 -9.73
N ARG A 104 -5.68 16.78 -10.09
CA ARG A 104 -6.44 15.96 -9.14
C ARG A 104 -5.51 15.35 -8.07
N VAL A 105 -4.38 14.81 -8.50
CA VAL A 105 -3.39 14.23 -7.57
C VAL A 105 -2.76 15.32 -6.72
N GLN A 106 -2.48 16.50 -7.33
CA GLN A 106 -2.03 17.67 -6.60
C GLN A 106 -2.97 18.08 -5.48
N ALA A 107 -4.28 18.13 -5.76
CA ALA A 107 -5.29 18.44 -4.76
C ALA A 107 -5.28 17.42 -3.61
N ILE A 108 -5.23 16.12 -3.92
CA ILE A 108 -5.15 15.05 -2.91
C ILE A 108 -3.87 15.17 -2.07
N LEU A 109 -2.73 15.42 -2.70
CA LEU A 109 -1.45 15.59 -2.01
C LEU A 109 -1.44 16.78 -1.07
N ASN A 110 -2.06 17.89 -1.48
CA ASN A 110 -2.14 19.09 -0.67
C ASN A 110 -3.15 18.95 0.48
N ASP A 111 -4.32 18.40 0.18
CA ASP A 111 -5.40 18.22 1.17
C ASP A 111 -5.03 17.17 2.24
N SER A 112 -4.38 16.09 1.82
CA SER A 112 -3.91 15.06 2.76
C SER A 112 -2.65 15.45 3.52
N GLU A 113 -1.90 16.46 3.10
CA GLU A 113 -0.56 16.77 3.63
C GLU A 113 0.36 15.53 3.69
N ALA A 114 0.19 14.61 2.73
CA ALA A 114 0.87 13.33 2.75
C ALA A 114 2.39 13.48 2.69
N ARG A 115 3.06 12.83 3.63
CA ARG A 115 4.52 12.75 3.67
C ARG A 115 5.07 11.70 2.73
N PHE A 116 4.30 10.64 2.47
CA PHE A 116 4.70 9.51 1.64
C PHE A 116 3.91 9.44 0.34
N CYS A 117 4.60 8.98 -0.70
CA CYS A 117 4.02 8.51 -1.95
C CYS A 117 4.39 7.04 -2.14
N LEU A 118 3.42 6.14 -2.10
CA LEU A 118 3.59 4.72 -2.33
C LEU A 118 3.12 4.36 -3.72
N ALA A 119 3.90 3.56 -4.43
CA ALA A 119 3.58 3.12 -5.78
C ALA A 119 4.21 1.76 -6.08
N ASP A 120 3.67 1.02 -7.05
CA ASP A 120 4.42 -0.04 -7.72
C ASP A 120 5.45 0.56 -8.70
N ALA A 121 6.42 -0.23 -9.17
CA ALA A 121 7.48 0.23 -10.06
C ALA A 121 6.90 0.87 -11.34
N ALA A 122 5.90 0.24 -11.94
CA ALA A 122 5.28 0.73 -13.17
C ALA A 122 4.55 2.08 -12.97
N ALA A 123 3.85 2.26 -11.87
CA ALA A 123 3.24 3.54 -11.54
C ALA A 123 4.28 4.60 -11.19
N SER A 124 5.31 4.23 -10.43
CA SER A 124 6.41 5.13 -10.06
C SER A 124 7.12 5.67 -11.30
N GLU A 125 7.51 4.82 -12.25
CA GLU A 125 8.14 5.23 -13.49
C GLU A 125 7.31 6.24 -14.27
N ARG A 126 5.99 6.02 -14.35
CA ARG A 126 5.09 6.88 -15.12
C ARG A 126 4.76 8.21 -14.45
N CYS A 127 4.62 8.24 -13.12
CA CYS A 127 4.03 9.39 -12.45
C CYS A 127 4.98 10.17 -11.54
N ARG A 128 6.10 9.60 -11.11
CA ARG A 128 7.00 10.24 -10.14
C ARG A 128 7.48 11.60 -10.61
N GLY A 129 8.00 11.70 -11.83
CA GLY A 129 8.47 12.99 -12.36
C GLY A 129 7.38 14.04 -12.49
N VAL A 130 6.13 13.62 -12.77
CA VAL A 130 4.98 14.54 -12.80
C VAL A 130 4.66 15.04 -11.40
N VAL A 131 4.67 14.16 -10.41
CA VAL A 131 4.36 14.51 -9.01
C VAL A 131 5.47 15.36 -8.39
N GLU A 132 6.74 15.01 -8.62
CA GLU A 132 7.88 15.79 -8.10
C GLU A 132 7.95 17.21 -8.67
N ALA A 133 7.43 17.43 -9.88
CA ALA A 133 7.32 18.77 -10.48
C ALA A 133 6.14 19.59 -9.94
N MET A 134 5.26 19.02 -9.11
CA MET A 134 4.12 19.75 -8.54
C MET A 134 4.56 20.69 -7.41
N PRO A 135 3.94 21.89 -7.27
CA PRO A 135 4.20 22.75 -6.13
C PRO A 135 3.94 22.04 -4.79
N GLY A 136 4.85 22.20 -3.84
CA GLY A 136 4.73 21.61 -2.50
C GLY A 136 5.03 20.11 -2.43
N SER A 137 5.55 19.48 -3.50
CA SER A 137 5.94 18.06 -3.48
C SER A 137 7.34 17.80 -2.93
N ALA A 138 8.15 18.85 -2.74
CA ALA A 138 9.49 18.73 -2.20
C ALA A 138 9.48 18.08 -0.80
N GLY A 139 10.41 17.14 -0.58
CA GLY A 139 10.57 16.46 0.71
C GLY A 139 9.64 15.27 0.96
N ARG A 140 8.74 14.92 0.04
CA ARG A 140 7.97 13.69 0.13
C ARG A 140 8.84 12.46 -0.11
N ILE A 141 8.59 11.44 0.68
CA ILE A 141 9.33 10.17 0.62
C ILE A 141 8.61 9.22 -0.34
N TRP A 142 9.31 8.75 -1.37
CA TRP A 142 8.80 7.75 -2.29
C TRP A 142 9.20 6.34 -1.84
N LEU A 143 8.22 5.44 -1.81
CA LEU A 143 8.40 4.02 -1.60
C LEU A 143 7.83 3.24 -2.78
N VAL A 144 8.72 2.51 -3.46
CA VAL A 144 8.34 1.55 -4.51
C VAL A 144 8.19 0.20 -3.84
N THR A 145 6.94 -0.24 -3.67
CA THR A 145 6.61 -1.31 -2.73
C THR A 145 6.92 -2.70 -3.25
N ASP A 146 6.78 -2.95 -4.54
CA ASP A 146 7.10 -4.23 -5.19
C ASP A 146 8.62 -4.55 -5.26
N SER A 147 9.47 -3.57 -4.95
CA SER A 147 10.91 -3.76 -4.76
C SER A 147 11.31 -4.07 -3.31
N ILE A 148 10.36 -4.09 -2.37
CA ILE A 148 10.61 -4.38 -0.96
C ILE A 148 10.57 -5.89 -0.76
N GLU A 149 11.72 -6.48 -0.43
CA GLU A 149 11.79 -7.88 -0.04
C GLU A 149 11.13 -8.08 1.33
N PRO A 150 10.31 -9.13 1.50
CA PRO A 150 9.74 -9.49 2.79
C PRO A 150 10.86 -9.96 3.73
N GLU A 151 11.31 -9.11 4.61
CA GLU A 151 12.26 -9.50 5.66
C GLU A 151 11.57 -10.41 6.68
N ALA A 152 12.16 -11.58 6.96
CA ALA A 152 11.56 -12.62 7.80
C ALA A 152 11.39 -12.24 9.28
N GLU A 153 11.95 -11.11 9.71
CA GLU A 153 12.09 -10.78 11.14
C GLU A 153 11.20 -9.63 11.63
N PHE A 154 10.42 -9.01 10.78
CA PHE A 154 9.54 -7.95 11.28
C PHE A 154 8.43 -8.51 12.17
N ARG A 155 8.61 -8.39 13.48
CA ARG A 155 7.61 -8.68 14.49
C ARG A 155 6.84 -7.41 14.80
N TRP A 156 5.57 -7.40 14.48
CA TRP A 156 4.65 -6.41 15.01
C TRP A 156 4.38 -6.75 16.48
N GLU A 157 4.68 -5.83 17.38
CA GLU A 157 4.24 -5.87 18.78
C GLU A 157 2.98 -5.03 18.98
#